data_bcdc165dde204297b6a6034031e3baa8
#
_entry.id   bcdc165dde204297b6a6034031e3baa8
#
_cell.length_a   1.000
_cell.length_b   1.000
_cell.length_c   1.000
_cell.angle_alpha   90.00
_cell.angle_beta   90.00
_cell.angle_gamma   90.00
#
_symmetry.space_group_name_H-M   'P 1'
#
loop_
_entity.id
_entity.type
_entity.pdbx_description
1 polymer ?
#
loop_
_entity_poly.entity_id
_entity_poly.type
_entity_poly.pdbx_seq_one_letter_code
_entity_poly.pdbx_strand_id
1 'polypeptide(L)'
;MFDLLPSRSGRILVCGHRGHSITGHENTRPALQQAAELGATLCEIDLRRTRDGRLVVFHDDILDNASTGRGLISQLDYAQIAPLHTKARNGTPIEGQPIEPFEDVLAFCRDLGLGLIVEIKDKVGGTDYLQQVVDLLTATGMLDRVLISSFDYVVLRDIKAIAPAIRTMGINYHRLVDPAGAAGSARMDIMNTDYPQFAPDIAESLHGAGVGVSHFVPQPHHFALRAAYGVNYRDDLAAYLRAGLIDMLVCDDVAWAIDLVTSCGRDVVRLDPPR
;
A
#
# COMPACT_ATOMS: atom_id res chain seq x y z
N MET A 1 -11.39 3.68 -13.14
CA MET A 1 -11.16 4.25 -11.77
C MET A 1 -12.08 3.50 -10.81
N PHE A 2 -11.58 2.95 -9.71
CA PHE A 2 -12.36 2.17 -8.75
C PHE A 2 -12.89 3.04 -7.59
N ASP A 3 -13.96 2.54 -6.94
CA ASP A 3 -14.57 3.20 -5.79
C ASP A 3 -13.67 3.08 -4.55
N LEU A 4 -13.47 4.17 -3.80
CA LEU A 4 -12.70 4.21 -2.55
C LEU A 4 -13.59 4.18 -1.30
N LEU A 5 -14.91 4.13 -1.48
CA LEU A 5 -15.90 3.94 -0.41
C LEU A 5 -16.75 2.68 -0.67
N PRO A 6 -16.12 1.55 -1.01
CA PRO A 6 -16.85 0.34 -1.42
C PRO A 6 -17.65 -0.30 -0.27
N SER A 7 -17.31 0.01 0.99
CA SER A 7 -18.06 -0.46 2.16
C SER A 7 -19.55 -0.09 2.12
N ARG A 8 -19.87 1.05 1.50
CA ARG A 8 -21.26 1.52 1.29
C ARG A 8 -22.08 0.59 0.40
N SER A 9 -21.42 -0.16 -0.49
CA SER A 9 -22.05 -1.16 -1.38
C SER A 9 -21.80 -2.61 -0.96
N GLY A 10 -21.35 -2.83 0.29
CA GLY A 10 -21.07 -4.16 0.81
C GLY A 10 -19.78 -4.79 0.33
N ARG A 11 -18.89 -4.02 -0.30
CA ARG A 11 -17.61 -4.50 -0.85
C ARG A 11 -16.43 -3.92 -0.07
N ILE A 12 -15.28 -4.59 -0.16
CA ILE A 12 -14.03 -4.21 0.50
C ILE A 12 -12.88 -4.31 -0.52
N LEU A 13 -11.98 -3.34 -0.48
CA LEU A 13 -10.69 -3.43 -1.18
C LEU A 13 -9.73 -4.28 -0.35
N VAL A 14 -9.08 -5.25 -0.95
CA VAL A 14 -8.01 -6.03 -0.30
C VAL A 14 -6.69 -5.71 -1.00
N CYS A 15 -5.73 -5.22 -0.22
CA CYS A 15 -4.41 -4.80 -0.68
C CYS A 15 -3.33 -5.66 -0.02
N GLY A 16 -2.50 -6.33 -0.83
CA GLY A 16 -1.31 -7.02 -0.34
C GLY A 16 -0.20 -6.01 -0.02
N HIS A 17 0.24 -5.91 1.23
CA HIS A 17 1.34 -5.06 1.67
C HIS A 17 2.66 -5.58 1.12
N ARG A 18 3.28 -4.85 0.19
CA ARG A 18 4.44 -5.28 -0.61
C ARG A 18 4.18 -6.58 -1.39
N GLY A 19 2.93 -6.79 -1.83
CA GLY A 19 2.43 -8.04 -2.38
C GLY A 19 1.88 -9.00 -1.32
N HIS A 20 1.87 -10.32 -1.58
CA HIS A 20 1.61 -11.37 -0.58
C HIS A 20 2.90 -11.66 0.18
N SER A 21 3.29 -10.78 1.09
CA SER A 21 4.62 -10.73 1.69
C SER A 21 4.81 -11.71 2.86
N ILE A 22 3.77 -12.38 3.34
CA ILE A 22 3.86 -13.39 4.41
C ILE A 22 4.84 -14.53 4.05
N THR A 23 5.08 -14.78 2.77
CA THR A 23 6.04 -15.77 2.28
C THR A 23 7.49 -15.30 2.31
N GLY A 24 7.75 -14.03 2.67
CA GLY A 24 9.08 -13.44 2.74
C GLY A 24 9.55 -12.70 1.48
N HIS A 25 8.80 -12.75 0.39
CA HIS A 25 9.09 -12.03 -0.86
C HIS A 25 8.41 -10.66 -0.88
N GLU A 26 8.95 -9.67 -0.19
CA GLU A 26 8.36 -8.32 -0.24
C GLU A 26 8.83 -7.52 -1.46
N ASN A 27 7.96 -6.68 -2.04
CA ASN A 27 8.29 -5.79 -3.16
C ASN A 27 8.86 -6.50 -4.41
N THR A 28 8.40 -7.72 -4.70
CA THR A 28 8.90 -8.55 -5.81
C THR A 28 7.78 -9.05 -6.69
N ARG A 29 8.07 -9.36 -7.96
CA ARG A 29 7.06 -9.92 -8.88
C ARG A 29 6.40 -11.20 -8.35
N PRO A 30 7.11 -12.18 -7.76
CA PRO A 30 6.46 -13.34 -7.18
C PRO A 30 5.40 -12.99 -6.13
N ALA A 31 5.70 -12.02 -5.24
CA ALA A 31 4.73 -11.58 -4.22
C ALA A 31 3.51 -10.87 -4.83
N LEU A 32 3.73 -10.02 -5.85
CA LEU A 32 2.67 -9.31 -6.56
C LEU A 32 1.78 -10.28 -7.34
N GLN A 33 2.39 -11.23 -8.05
CA GLN A 33 1.67 -12.26 -8.79
C GLN A 33 0.82 -13.12 -7.86
N GLN A 34 1.40 -13.60 -6.76
CA GLN A 34 0.69 -14.42 -5.78
C GLN A 34 -0.49 -13.66 -5.16
N ALA A 35 -0.33 -12.38 -4.86
CA ALA A 35 -1.45 -11.54 -4.39
C ALA A 35 -2.57 -11.45 -5.42
N ALA A 36 -2.24 -11.25 -6.70
CA ALA A 36 -3.22 -11.23 -7.79
C ALA A 36 -3.95 -12.57 -7.95
N GLU A 37 -3.22 -13.69 -7.92
CA GLU A 37 -3.76 -15.05 -8.01
C GLU A 37 -4.72 -15.36 -6.84
N LEU A 38 -4.39 -14.93 -5.63
CA LEU A 38 -5.27 -15.02 -4.46
C LEU A 38 -6.48 -14.10 -4.59
N GLY A 39 -6.40 -13.08 -5.42
CA GLY A 39 -7.50 -12.19 -5.74
C GLY A 39 -7.48 -10.88 -4.96
N ALA A 40 -6.32 -10.36 -4.63
CA ALA A 40 -6.18 -8.99 -4.15
C ALA A 40 -6.74 -7.99 -5.17
N THR A 41 -7.29 -6.89 -4.69
CA THR A 41 -7.69 -5.75 -5.52
C THR A 41 -6.47 -4.93 -5.95
N LEU A 42 -5.56 -4.73 -4.98
CA LEU A 42 -4.36 -3.92 -5.13
C LEU A 42 -3.17 -4.63 -4.44
N CYS A 43 -1.97 -4.18 -4.77
CA CYS A 43 -0.80 -4.36 -3.91
C CYS A 43 -0.20 -3.01 -3.56
N GLU A 44 0.35 -2.92 -2.37
CA GLU A 44 1.19 -1.80 -1.98
C GLU A 44 2.64 -2.12 -2.36
N ILE A 45 3.38 -1.10 -2.79
CA ILE A 45 4.82 -1.14 -3.08
C ILE A 45 5.50 0.14 -2.60
N ASP A 46 6.76 0.00 -2.23
CA ASP A 46 7.59 1.09 -1.73
C ASP A 46 8.49 1.67 -2.81
N LEU A 47 8.48 2.99 -2.99
CA LEU A 47 9.23 3.69 -4.01
C LEU A 47 10.42 4.45 -3.44
N ARG A 48 11.60 4.23 -4.02
CA ARG A 48 12.87 4.91 -3.72
C ARG A 48 13.51 5.48 -4.96
N ARG A 49 14.34 6.53 -4.80
CA ARG A 49 15.08 7.17 -5.88
C ARG A 49 16.58 6.96 -5.70
N THR A 50 17.25 6.50 -6.75
CA THR A 50 18.71 6.36 -6.83
C THR A 50 19.39 7.71 -7.01
N ARG A 51 20.72 7.76 -6.88
CA ARG A 51 21.52 8.97 -7.09
C ARG A 51 21.38 9.54 -8.52
N ASP A 52 21.33 8.67 -9.52
CA ASP A 52 21.14 9.04 -10.94
C ASP A 52 19.66 9.27 -11.32
N GLY A 53 18.75 9.30 -10.32
CA GLY A 53 17.35 9.65 -10.52
C GLY A 53 16.44 8.50 -10.96
N ARG A 54 16.93 7.25 -11.04
CA ARG A 54 16.09 6.10 -11.35
C ARG A 54 15.15 5.79 -10.16
N LEU A 55 13.89 5.52 -10.45
CA LEU A 55 12.93 5.04 -9.44
C LEU A 55 12.99 3.53 -9.34
N VAL A 56 13.10 3.00 -8.13
CA VAL A 56 13.20 1.56 -7.85
C VAL A 56 12.19 1.15 -6.77
N VAL A 57 11.76 -0.11 -6.82
CA VAL A 57 10.81 -0.67 -5.84
C VAL A 57 11.60 -1.37 -4.73
N PHE A 58 11.67 -0.72 -3.56
CA PHE A 58 12.38 -1.22 -2.38
C PHE A 58 11.98 -0.45 -1.13
N HIS A 59 11.82 -1.13 0.02
CA HIS A 59 11.33 -0.50 1.24
C HIS A 59 12.36 0.37 1.95
N ASP A 60 13.54 -0.19 2.29
CA ASP A 60 14.53 0.50 3.12
C ASP A 60 15.26 1.59 2.33
N ASP A 61 15.76 2.59 3.03
CA ASP A 61 16.72 3.55 2.48
C ASP A 61 18.12 2.97 2.35
N ILE A 62 18.45 1.92 3.14
CA ILE A 62 19.70 1.17 3.09
C ILE A 62 19.51 -0.24 2.57
N LEU A 63 20.44 -0.71 1.78
CA LEU A 63 20.41 -2.04 1.13
C LEU A 63 20.72 -3.20 2.06
N ASP A 64 21.43 -2.94 3.16
CA ASP A 64 22.08 -3.94 4.04
C ASP A 64 21.10 -4.95 4.65
N ASN A 65 19.88 -4.50 4.98
CA ASN A 65 18.90 -5.31 5.72
C ASN A 65 18.17 -6.33 4.84
N ALA A 66 17.75 -5.89 3.64
CA ALA A 66 16.84 -6.67 2.81
C ALA A 66 17.38 -6.96 1.40
N SER A 67 18.70 -6.78 1.18
CA SER A 67 19.34 -7.12 -0.09
C SER A 67 20.76 -7.66 0.08
N THR A 68 21.36 -8.12 -1.03
CA THR A 68 22.76 -8.51 -1.10
C THR A 68 23.72 -7.32 -1.17
N GLY A 69 23.17 -6.09 -1.32
CA GLY A 69 23.92 -4.84 -1.39
C GLY A 69 24.23 -4.22 -0.04
N ARG A 70 24.88 -3.06 -0.09
CA ARG A 70 25.22 -2.22 1.06
C ARG A 70 25.11 -0.74 0.72
N GLY A 71 24.79 0.06 1.73
CA GLY A 71 24.77 1.51 1.66
C GLY A 71 23.39 2.09 1.29
N LEU A 72 23.32 3.41 1.18
CA LEU A 72 22.11 4.15 0.92
C LEU A 72 21.76 4.12 -0.58
N ILE A 73 20.52 3.80 -0.92
CA ILE A 73 20.01 3.79 -2.30
C ILE A 73 20.23 5.17 -2.97
N SER A 74 19.96 6.24 -2.24
CA SER A 74 20.13 7.62 -2.73
C SER A 74 21.57 8.03 -3.05
N GLN A 75 22.56 7.22 -2.65
CA GLN A 75 23.99 7.46 -2.91
C GLN A 75 24.56 6.55 -4.01
N LEU A 76 23.76 5.65 -4.57
CA LEU A 76 24.17 4.70 -5.59
C LEU A 76 23.43 4.96 -6.91
N ASP A 77 24.12 4.80 -8.01
CA ASP A 77 23.49 4.77 -9.33
C ASP A 77 22.79 3.43 -9.57
N TYR A 78 21.76 3.41 -10.39
CA TYR A 78 21.01 2.19 -10.65
C TYR A 78 21.89 1.04 -11.19
N ALA A 79 22.92 1.35 -11.97
CA ALA A 79 23.88 0.35 -12.46
C ALA A 79 24.61 -0.41 -11.32
N GLN A 80 24.73 0.18 -10.14
CA GLN A 80 25.30 -0.48 -8.94
C GLN A 80 24.25 -1.31 -8.19
N ILE A 81 22.96 -0.98 -8.34
CA ILE A 81 21.83 -1.67 -7.69
C ILE A 81 21.32 -2.85 -8.55
N ALA A 82 21.30 -2.71 -9.86
CA ALA A 82 20.76 -3.70 -10.80
C ALA A 82 21.29 -5.15 -10.61
N PRO A 83 22.57 -5.40 -10.25
CA PRO A 83 23.06 -6.76 -10.01
C PRO A 83 22.70 -7.33 -8.61
N LEU A 84 22.05 -6.54 -7.76
CA LEU A 84 21.73 -6.94 -6.40
C LEU A 84 20.39 -7.69 -6.34
N HIS A 85 20.26 -8.53 -5.31
CA HIS A 85 19.07 -9.33 -5.08
C HIS A 85 18.49 -9.08 -3.69
N THR A 86 17.19 -9.19 -3.56
CA THR A 86 16.46 -9.09 -2.28
C THR A 86 16.77 -10.29 -1.37
N LYS A 87 16.53 -10.10 -0.07
CA LYS A 87 16.55 -11.14 0.96
C LYS A 87 15.28 -11.03 1.79
N ALA A 88 14.77 -12.15 2.30
CA ALA A 88 13.67 -12.10 3.25
C ALA A 88 14.12 -11.50 4.59
N ARG A 89 13.33 -10.58 5.13
CA ARG A 89 13.58 -9.95 6.44
C ARG A 89 13.39 -10.92 7.61
N ASN A 90 12.48 -11.87 7.46
CA ASN A 90 12.15 -12.87 8.49
C ASN A 90 13.11 -14.06 8.53
N GLY A 91 14.18 -14.04 7.74
CA GLY A 91 15.16 -15.11 7.63
C GLY A 91 14.67 -16.37 6.89
N THR A 92 13.47 -16.34 6.29
CA THR A 92 12.99 -17.44 5.43
C THR A 92 13.94 -17.61 4.25
N PRO A 93 14.43 -18.83 3.95
CA PRO A 93 15.20 -19.05 2.74
C PRO A 93 14.34 -18.85 1.50
N ILE A 94 14.64 -17.78 0.75
CA ILE A 94 13.99 -17.48 -0.53
C ILE A 94 15.06 -17.28 -1.60
N GLU A 95 14.71 -17.56 -2.84
CA GLU A 95 15.54 -17.16 -3.96
C GLU A 95 15.47 -15.63 -4.10
N GLY A 96 16.63 -14.96 -4.09
CA GLY A 96 16.71 -13.52 -4.20
C GLY A 96 16.15 -13.03 -5.55
N GLN A 97 15.31 -11.99 -5.50
CA GLN A 97 14.74 -11.35 -6.68
C GLN A 97 15.48 -10.05 -6.97
N PRO A 98 15.54 -9.57 -8.22
CA PRO A 98 16.14 -8.29 -8.55
C PRO A 98 15.40 -7.13 -7.87
N ILE A 99 16.13 -6.04 -7.57
CA ILE A 99 15.53 -4.74 -7.21
C ILE A 99 15.12 -4.07 -8.52
N GLU A 100 13.83 -4.03 -8.78
CA GLU A 100 13.31 -3.64 -10.09
C GLU A 100 13.07 -2.14 -10.25
N PRO A 101 13.26 -1.60 -11.47
CA PRO A 101 12.78 -0.27 -11.82
C PRO A 101 11.26 -0.17 -11.68
N PHE A 102 10.79 1.00 -11.26
CA PHE A 102 9.36 1.25 -11.03
C PHE A 102 8.52 1.03 -12.29
N GLU A 103 8.98 1.50 -13.46
CA GLU A 103 8.28 1.33 -14.73
C GLU A 103 8.08 -0.13 -15.12
N ASP A 104 9.02 -1.02 -14.79
CA ASP A 104 8.92 -2.45 -15.09
C ASP A 104 7.88 -3.13 -14.19
N VAL A 105 7.82 -2.70 -12.91
CA VAL A 105 6.79 -3.16 -11.96
C VAL A 105 5.41 -2.65 -12.37
N LEU A 106 5.30 -1.38 -12.82
CA LEU A 106 4.03 -0.84 -13.33
C LEU A 106 3.49 -1.65 -14.52
N ALA A 107 4.36 -1.95 -15.50
CA ALA A 107 3.98 -2.74 -16.66
C ALA A 107 3.53 -4.15 -16.25
N PHE A 108 4.27 -4.79 -15.36
CA PHE A 108 3.93 -6.12 -14.84
C PHE A 108 2.55 -6.13 -14.13
N CYS A 109 2.29 -5.17 -13.23
CA CYS A 109 1.01 -5.09 -12.52
C CYS A 109 -0.17 -4.74 -13.44
N ARG A 110 0.06 -3.88 -14.45
CA ARG A 110 -0.94 -3.62 -15.48
C ARG A 110 -1.34 -4.91 -16.19
N ASP A 111 -0.39 -5.72 -16.61
CA ASP A 111 -0.63 -6.96 -17.35
C ASP A 111 -1.33 -8.03 -16.48
N LEU A 112 -1.14 -7.98 -15.15
CA LEU A 112 -1.91 -8.77 -14.17
C LEU A 112 -3.33 -8.22 -13.92
N GLY A 113 -3.66 -7.02 -14.39
CA GLY A 113 -4.91 -6.33 -14.03
C GLY A 113 -4.96 -5.82 -12.59
N LEU A 114 -3.82 -5.79 -11.89
CA LEU A 114 -3.69 -5.41 -10.49
C LEU A 114 -3.60 -3.87 -10.35
N GLY A 115 -4.28 -3.30 -9.35
CA GLY A 115 -4.06 -1.92 -8.92
C GLY A 115 -2.89 -1.81 -7.95
N LEU A 116 -2.37 -0.60 -7.76
CA LEU A 116 -1.26 -0.36 -6.85
C LEU A 116 -1.55 0.76 -5.84
N ILE A 117 -1.01 0.60 -4.64
CA ILE A 117 -0.69 1.69 -3.72
C ILE A 117 0.83 1.88 -3.81
N VAL A 118 1.28 3.07 -4.16
CA VAL A 118 2.70 3.41 -4.30
C VAL A 118 3.08 4.34 -3.16
N GLU A 119 3.81 3.81 -2.17
CA GLU A 119 4.30 4.60 -1.06
C GLU A 119 5.57 5.38 -1.46
N ILE A 120 5.48 6.71 -1.42
CA ILE A 120 6.66 7.57 -1.58
C ILE A 120 7.36 7.67 -0.22
N LYS A 121 8.53 7.00 -0.14
CA LYS A 121 9.34 6.87 1.09
C LYS A 121 10.32 8.00 1.26
N ASP A 122 10.79 8.58 0.16
CA ASP A 122 11.85 9.56 0.20
C ASP A 122 11.31 10.95 0.57
N LYS A 123 12.12 11.72 1.29
CA LYS A 123 11.83 13.14 1.48
C LYS A 123 11.95 13.86 0.15
N VAL A 124 10.85 14.41 -0.31
CA VAL A 124 10.77 15.07 -1.61
C VAL A 124 11.16 16.54 -1.45
N GLY A 125 12.33 16.89 -1.97
CA GLY A 125 12.78 18.27 -2.09
C GLY A 125 12.47 18.85 -3.47
N GLY A 126 11.24 19.34 -3.68
CA GLY A 126 10.82 19.88 -4.99
C GLY A 126 9.82 18.97 -5.72
N THR A 127 9.33 19.42 -6.87
CA THR A 127 8.26 18.75 -7.62
C THR A 127 8.75 17.81 -8.73
N ASP A 128 10.05 17.82 -9.06
CA ASP A 128 10.65 17.02 -10.13
C ASP A 128 10.46 15.51 -9.92
N TYR A 129 10.62 15.04 -8.68
CA TYR A 129 10.39 13.65 -8.32
C TYR A 129 8.92 13.26 -8.50
N LEU A 130 7.99 14.09 -8.01
CA LEU A 130 6.54 13.83 -8.11
C LEU A 130 6.09 13.90 -9.58
N GLN A 131 6.64 14.82 -10.36
CA GLN A 131 6.37 14.89 -11.81
C GLN A 131 6.85 13.62 -12.51
N GLN A 132 8.05 13.12 -12.19
CA GLN A 132 8.56 11.86 -12.74
C GLN A 132 7.63 10.67 -12.43
N VAL A 133 7.09 10.58 -11.21
CA VAL A 133 6.11 9.54 -10.83
C VAL A 133 4.86 9.65 -11.70
N VAL A 134 4.29 10.86 -11.85
CA VAL A 134 3.09 11.09 -12.67
C VAL A 134 3.34 10.76 -14.15
N ASP A 135 4.51 11.12 -14.67
CA ASP A 135 4.88 10.83 -16.07
C ASP A 135 4.98 9.32 -16.32
N LEU A 136 5.58 8.55 -15.42
CA LEU A 136 5.66 7.09 -15.52
C LEU A 136 4.28 6.43 -15.41
N LEU A 137 3.43 6.89 -14.48
CA LEU A 137 2.05 6.40 -14.36
C LEU A 137 1.23 6.67 -15.62
N THR A 138 1.43 7.83 -16.23
CA THR A 138 0.75 8.21 -17.47
C THR A 138 1.25 7.39 -18.65
N ALA A 139 2.57 7.27 -18.80
CA ALA A 139 3.19 6.51 -19.91
C ALA A 139 2.86 5.02 -19.88
N THR A 140 2.67 4.45 -18.68
CA THR A 140 2.31 3.03 -18.50
C THR A 140 0.79 2.78 -18.50
N GLY A 141 -0.04 3.84 -18.55
CA GLY A 141 -1.51 3.73 -18.48
C GLY A 141 -2.04 3.29 -17.11
N MET A 142 -1.26 3.53 -16.03
CA MET A 142 -1.61 3.10 -14.67
C MET A 142 -2.22 4.20 -13.81
N LEU A 143 -2.34 5.45 -14.32
CA LEU A 143 -2.76 6.61 -13.52
C LEU A 143 -4.12 6.44 -12.83
N ASP A 144 -5.07 5.74 -13.44
CA ASP A 144 -6.41 5.50 -12.90
C ASP A 144 -6.52 4.24 -12.03
N ARG A 145 -5.40 3.48 -11.90
CA ARG A 145 -5.29 2.23 -11.13
C ARG A 145 -4.37 2.33 -9.94
N VAL A 146 -3.82 3.52 -9.67
CA VAL A 146 -2.84 3.76 -8.62
C VAL A 146 -3.38 4.75 -7.58
N LEU A 147 -3.05 4.48 -6.30
CA LEU A 147 -3.07 5.44 -5.22
C LEU A 147 -1.63 5.76 -4.84
N ILE A 148 -1.33 7.05 -4.65
CA ILE A 148 -0.06 7.45 -4.03
C ILE A 148 -0.25 7.54 -2.54
N SER A 149 0.61 6.90 -1.77
CA SER A 149 0.59 6.97 -0.32
C SER A 149 1.88 7.57 0.23
N SER A 150 1.79 8.19 1.39
CA SER A 150 2.96 8.70 2.12
C SER A 150 2.60 9.02 3.57
N PHE A 151 3.62 8.97 4.45
CA PHE A 151 3.60 9.57 5.78
C PHE A 151 3.78 11.09 5.73
N ASP A 152 4.38 11.61 4.65
CA ASP A 152 4.54 13.04 4.41
C ASP A 152 3.31 13.57 3.65
N TYR A 153 2.41 14.21 4.37
CA TYR A 153 1.16 14.74 3.82
C TYR A 153 1.37 15.92 2.85
N VAL A 154 2.54 16.57 2.90
CA VAL A 154 2.93 17.59 1.92
C VAL A 154 3.10 16.96 0.54
N VAL A 155 3.69 15.77 0.46
CA VAL A 155 3.81 14.98 -0.77
C VAL A 155 2.44 14.71 -1.40
N LEU A 156 1.45 14.35 -0.58
CA LEU A 156 0.09 14.04 -1.06
C LEU A 156 -0.60 15.29 -1.63
N ARG A 157 -0.48 16.43 -0.94
CA ARG A 157 -0.98 17.72 -1.42
C ARG A 157 -0.32 18.13 -2.73
N ASP A 158 0.99 18.00 -2.83
CA ASP A 158 1.78 18.49 -3.94
C ASP A 158 1.59 17.63 -5.20
N ILE A 159 1.51 16.30 -5.06
CA ILE A 159 1.21 15.43 -6.21
C ILE A 159 -0.20 15.67 -6.77
N LYS A 160 -1.18 15.99 -5.90
CA LYS A 160 -2.53 16.40 -6.32
C LYS A 160 -2.52 17.76 -7.05
N ALA A 161 -1.56 18.63 -6.78
CA ALA A 161 -1.41 19.87 -7.53
C ALA A 161 -0.89 19.62 -8.95
N ILE A 162 -0.01 18.62 -9.14
CA ILE A 162 0.51 18.20 -10.45
C ILE A 162 -0.56 17.44 -11.23
N ALA A 163 -1.21 16.45 -10.61
CA ALA A 163 -2.20 15.58 -11.24
C ALA A 163 -3.47 15.50 -10.37
N PRO A 164 -4.44 16.42 -10.52
CA PRO A 164 -5.63 16.48 -9.65
C PRO A 164 -6.48 15.21 -9.62
N ALA A 165 -6.43 14.41 -10.68
CA ALA A 165 -7.16 13.16 -10.80
C ALA A 165 -6.49 11.99 -10.06
N ILE A 166 -5.20 12.10 -9.68
CA ILE A 166 -4.50 11.03 -8.97
C ILE A 166 -5.11 10.84 -7.59
N ARG A 167 -5.21 9.59 -7.15
CA ARG A 167 -5.74 9.27 -5.83
C ARG A 167 -4.63 9.21 -4.80
N THR A 168 -4.93 9.65 -3.57
CA THR A 168 -3.95 9.75 -2.50
C THR A 168 -4.44 9.11 -1.22
N MET A 169 -3.50 8.48 -0.49
CA MET A 169 -3.73 7.87 0.80
C MET A 169 -2.72 8.38 1.83
N GLY A 170 -3.24 8.97 2.91
CA GLY A 170 -2.41 9.33 4.06
C GLY A 170 -2.14 8.12 4.94
N ILE A 171 -0.87 7.86 5.27
CA ILE A 171 -0.49 6.84 6.25
C ILE A 171 -0.31 7.51 7.60
N ASN A 172 -0.89 6.93 8.66
CA ASN A 172 -0.88 7.52 9.99
C ASN A 172 -0.80 6.44 11.08
N TYR A 173 0.10 6.63 12.02
CA TYR A 173 0.24 5.79 13.23
C TYR A 173 -0.28 6.45 14.50
N HIS A 174 -0.87 7.64 14.41
CA HIS A 174 -1.33 8.40 15.56
C HIS A 174 -2.84 8.54 15.58
N ARG A 175 -3.42 8.61 16.77
CA ARG A 175 -4.81 9.03 16.92
C ARG A 175 -4.87 10.55 16.73
N LEU A 176 -5.49 10.98 15.63
CA LEU A 176 -5.63 12.39 15.30
C LEU A 176 -6.82 13.01 16.02
N VAL A 177 -6.67 14.27 16.44
CA VAL A 177 -7.77 15.06 17.05
C VAL A 177 -8.82 15.41 16.00
N ASP A 178 -8.38 15.72 14.79
CA ASP A 178 -9.23 16.03 13.63
C ASP A 178 -8.74 15.28 12.39
N PRO A 179 -9.15 14.01 12.21
CA PRO A 179 -8.74 13.22 11.06
C PRO A 179 -9.31 13.74 9.74
N ALA A 180 -10.55 14.24 9.74
CA ALA A 180 -11.20 14.80 8.55
C ALA A 180 -10.53 16.11 8.10
N GLY A 181 -10.16 16.99 9.04
CA GLY A 181 -9.42 18.22 8.74
C GLY A 181 -8.02 17.95 8.21
N ALA A 182 -7.32 16.94 8.77
CA ALA A 182 -6.02 16.52 8.27
C ALA A 182 -6.11 15.97 6.84
N ALA A 183 -7.10 15.10 6.57
CA ALA A 183 -7.36 14.58 5.23
C ALA A 183 -7.71 15.68 4.22
N GLY A 184 -8.57 16.60 4.60
CA GLY A 184 -8.96 17.75 3.76
C GLY A 184 -7.78 18.65 3.42
N SER A 185 -6.92 18.96 4.40
CA SER A 185 -5.75 19.82 4.22
C SER A 185 -4.73 19.23 3.24
N ALA A 186 -4.57 17.91 3.23
CA ALA A 186 -3.67 17.18 2.32
C ALA A 186 -4.39 16.65 1.06
N ARG A 187 -5.69 16.91 0.90
CA ARG A 187 -6.52 16.43 -0.22
C ARG A 187 -6.51 14.91 -0.37
N MET A 188 -6.55 14.19 0.75
CA MET A 188 -6.56 12.73 0.73
C MET A 188 -7.91 12.19 0.26
N ASP A 189 -7.87 11.10 -0.50
CA ASP A 189 -9.07 10.34 -0.89
C ASP A 189 -9.34 9.20 0.10
N ILE A 190 -8.30 8.73 0.80
CA ILE A 190 -8.38 7.66 1.80
C ILE A 190 -7.33 7.90 2.89
N MET A 191 -7.62 7.49 4.12
CA MET A 191 -6.66 7.54 5.24
C MET A 191 -6.46 6.16 5.80
N ASN A 192 -5.18 5.76 5.99
CA ASN A 192 -4.84 4.54 6.70
C ASN A 192 -4.90 4.75 8.20
N THR A 193 -5.44 3.76 8.90
CA THR A 193 -5.54 3.71 10.35
C THR A 193 -4.97 2.40 10.85
N ASP A 194 -4.24 2.44 11.95
CA ASP A 194 -3.75 1.25 12.63
C ASP A 194 -4.68 0.79 13.74
N TYR A 195 -4.69 -0.50 14.03
CA TYR A 195 -5.57 -1.08 15.05
C TYR A 195 -5.56 -0.36 16.41
N PRO A 196 -4.40 0.00 17.00
CA PRO A 196 -4.40 0.65 18.32
C PRO A 196 -5.04 2.04 18.33
N GLN A 197 -5.12 2.69 17.17
CA GLN A 197 -5.64 4.06 17.01
C GLN A 197 -7.03 4.09 16.38
N PHE A 198 -7.49 2.95 15.84
CA PHE A 198 -8.80 2.86 15.20
C PHE A 198 -9.92 2.96 16.24
N ALA A 199 -10.90 3.78 15.92
CA ALA A 199 -12.16 3.87 16.65
C ALA A 199 -13.30 4.18 15.66
N PRO A 200 -14.54 3.73 15.92
CA PRO A 200 -15.67 3.98 15.02
C PRO A 200 -15.89 5.45 14.68
N ASP A 201 -15.73 6.35 15.65
CA ASP A 201 -15.88 7.79 15.49
C ASP A 201 -14.89 8.40 14.48
N ILE A 202 -13.68 7.84 14.38
CA ILE A 202 -12.68 8.23 13.37
C ILE A 202 -13.17 7.86 11.98
N ALA A 203 -13.66 6.63 11.80
CA ALA A 203 -14.20 6.16 10.52
C ALA A 203 -15.43 6.98 10.10
N GLU A 204 -16.35 7.23 11.02
CA GLU A 204 -17.54 8.04 10.77
C GLU A 204 -17.17 9.48 10.37
N SER A 205 -16.18 10.10 11.03
CA SER A 205 -15.67 11.42 10.69
C SER A 205 -15.09 11.48 9.28
N LEU A 206 -14.25 10.50 8.92
CA LEU A 206 -13.65 10.40 7.57
C LEU A 206 -14.72 10.17 6.51
N HIS A 207 -15.64 9.23 6.72
CA HIS A 207 -16.75 8.94 5.81
C HIS A 207 -17.67 10.13 5.64
N GLY A 208 -17.92 10.91 6.72
CA GLY A 208 -18.69 12.16 6.68
C GLY A 208 -18.04 13.23 5.80
N ALA A 209 -16.71 13.22 5.70
CA ALA A 209 -15.93 14.08 4.82
C ALA A 209 -15.75 13.51 3.40
N GLY A 210 -16.29 12.33 3.09
CA GLY A 210 -16.12 11.65 1.81
C GLY A 210 -14.76 10.99 1.62
N VAL A 211 -14.03 10.75 2.71
CA VAL A 211 -12.71 10.11 2.74
C VAL A 211 -12.86 8.64 3.12
N GLY A 212 -12.25 7.74 2.35
CA GLY A 212 -12.25 6.31 2.64
C GLY A 212 -11.37 5.96 3.83
N VAL A 213 -11.64 4.80 4.43
CA VAL A 213 -10.90 4.28 5.59
C VAL A 213 -10.15 3.02 5.19
N SER A 214 -8.83 3.08 5.21
CA SER A 214 -7.95 1.92 5.09
C SER A 214 -7.51 1.46 6.47
N HIS A 215 -7.34 0.16 6.64
CA HIS A 215 -6.88 -0.42 7.90
C HIS A 215 -5.72 -1.38 7.64
N PHE A 216 -4.58 -1.13 8.30
CA PHE A 216 -3.43 -2.03 8.24
C PHE A 216 -3.65 -3.20 9.20
N VAL A 217 -3.52 -4.41 8.65
CA VAL A 217 -3.69 -5.67 9.38
C VAL A 217 -2.33 -6.23 9.75
N PRO A 218 -1.93 -6.22 11.04
CA PRO A 218 -0.68 -6.82 11.47
C PRO A 218 -0.65 -8.34 11.17
N GLN A 219 0.56 -8.90 11.16
CA GLN A 219 0.73 -10.33 10.90
C GLN A 219 -0.01 -11.23 11.92
N PRO A 220 -0.54 -12.39 11.49
CA PRO A 220 -1.38 -13.25 12.31
C PRO A 220 -0.78 -13.65 13.66
N HIS A 221 0.55 -13.82 13.78
CA HIS A 221 1.19 -14.15 15.04
C HIS A 221 1.07 -13.06 16.12
N HIS A 222 0.98 -11.78 15.73
CA HIS A 222 0.72 -10.69 16.67
C HIS A 222 -0.68 -10.78 17.28
N PHE A 223 -1.64 -11.37 16.58
CA PHE A 223 -2.99 -11.58 17.09
C PHE A 223 -3.05 -12.74 18.08
N ALA A 224 -2.37 -13.85 17.80
CA ALA A 224 -2.36 -15.02 18.65
C ALA A 224 -1.87 -14.67 20.07
N LEU A 225 -0.82 -13.86 20.18
CA LEU A 225 -0.32 -13.40 21.46
C LEU A 225 -1.32 -12.52 22.21
N ARG A 226 -1.98 -11.58 21.52
CA ARG A 226 -2.99 -10.70 22.12
C ARG A 226 -4.25 -11.44 22.52
N ALA A 227 -4.69 -12.41 21.72
CA ALA A 227 -5.84 -13.26 22.03
C ALA A 227 -5.67 -14.04 23.34
N ALA A 228 -4.44 -14.48 23.66
CA ALA A 228 -4.13 -15.12 24.94
C ALA A 228 -4.38 -14.21 26.15
N TYR A 229 -4.44 -12.90 25.96
CA TYR A 229 -4.74 -11.89 26.97
C TYR A 229 -6.13 -11.28 26.82
N GLY A 230 -7.03 -11.92 26.08
CA GLY A 230 -8.41 -11.49 25.92
C GLY A 230 -8.65 -10.39 24.89
N VAL A 231 -7.66 -10.05 24.08
CA VAL A 231 -7.81 -9.07 22.98
C VAL A 231 -8.07 -9.82 21.67
N ASN A 232 -9.33 -9.89 21.26
CA ASN A 232 -9.72 -10.62 20.05
C ASN A 232 -9.80 -9.68 18.83
N TYR A 233 -8.65 -9.35 18.28
CA TYR A 233 -8.52 -8.46 17.12
C TYR A 233 -9.33 -8.90 15.90
N ARG A 234 -9.41 -10.22 15.63
CA ARG A 234 -10.17 -10.73 14.48
C ARG A 234 -11.66 -10.41 14.60
N ASP A 235 -12.22 -10.56 15.80
CA ASP A 235 -13.64 -10.30 16.06
C ASP A 235 -13.95 -8.79 15.99
N ASP A 236 -13.06 -7.95 16.55
CA ASP A 236 -13.18 -6.49 16.43
C ASP A 236 -13.17 -6.07 14.98
N LEU A 237 -12.19 -6.55 14.20
CA LEU A 237 -12.06 -6.23 12.77
C LEU A 237 -13.28 -6.73 11.98
N ALA A 238 -13.77 -7.93 12.28
CA ALA A 238 -14.98 -8.47 11.67
C ALA A 238 -16.22 -7.62 11.98
N ALA A 239 -16.32 -7.10 13.22
CA ALA A 239 -17.41 -6.19 13.60
C ALA A 239 -17.34 -4.87 12.82
N TYR A 240 -16.14 -4.28 12.65
CA TYR A 240 -15.95 -3.05 11.88
C TYR A 240 -16.25 -3.25 10.39
N LEU A 241 -15.85 -4.38 9.82
CA LEU A 241 -16.19 -4.73 8.43
C LEU A 241 -17.71 -4.87 8.23
N ARG A 242 -18.40 -5.56 9.12
CA ARG A 242 -19.87 -5.71 9.04
C ARG A 242 -20.59 -4.37 9.21
N ALA A 243 -20.06 -3.48 10.05
CA ALA A 243 -20.58 -2.13 10.25
C ALA A 243 -20.30 -1.18 9.07
N GLY A 244 -19.46 -1.57 8.10
CA GLY A 244 -19.10 -0.73 6.96
C GLY A 244 -18.18 0.44 7.33
N LEU A 245 -17.38 0.30 8.39
CA LEU A 245 -16.46 1.31 8.88
C LEU A 245 -15.09 1.27 8.18
N ILE A 246 -14.81 0.20 7.44
CA ILE A 246 -13.54 -0.02 6.75
C ILE A 246 -13.83 -0.24 5.27
N ASP A 247 -13.11 0.46 4.40
CA ASP A 247 -13.21 0.37 2.95
C ASP A 247 -12.11 -0.49 2.34
N MET A 248 -10.93 -0.54 2.99
CA MET A 248 -9.78 -1.28 2.51
C MET A 248 -9.02 -1.95 3.65
N LEU A 249 -8.60 -3.20 3.43
CA LEU A 249 -7.61 -3.89 4.26
C LEU A 249 -6.27 -3.92 3.54
N VAL A 250 -5.20 -3.48 4.22
CA VAL A 250 -3.80 -3.64 3.79
C VAL A 250 -3.17 -4.70 4.68
N CYS A 251 -2.62 -5.77 4.10
CA CYS A 251 -2.19 -6.94 4.87
C CYS A 251 -1.01 -7.68 4.22
N ASP A 252 -0.21 -8.36 5.04
CA ASP A 252 0.86 -9.25 4.57
C ASP A 252 0.30 -10.58 4.04
N ASP A 253 -0.81 -11.06 4.61
CA ASP A 253 -1.50 -12.30 4.23
C ASP A 253 -2.83 -12.00 3.52
N VAL A 254 -2.77 -11.97 2.18
CA VAL A 254 -3.93 -11.70 1.34
C VAL A 254 -5.00 -12.78 1.47
N ALA A 255 -4.61 -14.06 1.60
CA ALA A 255 -5.56 -15.16 1.71
C ALA A 255 -6.39 -15.04 3.01
N TRP A 256 -5.72 -14.74 4.13
CA TRP A 256 -6.38 -14.50 5.41
C TRP A 256 -7.35 -13.31 5.35
N ALA A 257 -6.96 -12.21 4.71
CA ALA A 257 -7.80 -11.02 4.59
C ALA A 257 -9.06 -11.29 3.75
N ILE A 258 -8.93 -12.01 2.64
CA ILE A 258 -10.06 -12.40 1.80
C ILE A 258 -11.02 -13.33 2.55
N ASP A 259 -10.48 -14.33 3.28
CA ASP A 259 -11.30 -15.21 4.14
C ASP A 259 -12.08 -14.41 5.19
N LEU A 260 -11.43 -13.44 5.85
CA LEU A 260 -12.10 -12.58 6.82
C LEU A 260 -13.23 -11.77 6.17
N VAL A 261 -12.96 -11.10 5.05
CA VAL A 261 -13.94 -10.26 4.32
C VAL A 261 -15.16 -11.10 3.94
N THR A 262 -14.95 -12.27 3.34
CA THR A 262 -16.03 -13.16 2.89
C THR A 262 -16.81 -13.75 4.08
N SER A 263 -16.13 -14.09 5.17
CA SER A 263 -16.80 -14.57 6.41
C SER A 263 -17.67 -13.50 7.06
N CYS A 264 -17.44 -12.21 6.76
CA CYS A 264 -18.28 -11.09 7.20
C CYS A 264 -19.48 -10.83 6.29
N GLY A 265 -19.68 -11.61 5.22
CA GLY A 265 -20.73 -11.39 4.23
C GLY A 265 -20.46 -10.19 3.33
N ARG A 266 -19.17 -9.85 3.12
CA ARG A 266 -18.72 -8.77 2.24
C ARG A 266 -18.03 -9.36 1.03
N ASP A 267 -18.10 -8.66 -0.11
CA ASP A 267 -17.42 -9.04 -1.34
C ASP A 267 -16.09 -8.29 -1.51
N VAL A 268 -15.09 -8.97 -2.05
CA VAL A 268 -13.83 -8.30 -2.44
C VAL A 268 -14.03 -7.58 -3.78
N VAL A 269 -13.63 -6.31 -3.85
CA VAL A 269 -13.63 -5.54 -5.09
C VAL A 269 -12.69 -6.19 -6.10
N ARG A 270 -13.15 -6.38 -7.33
CA ARG A 270 -12.32 -6.77 -8.48
C ARG A 270 -12.20 -5.60 -9.44
N LEU A 271 -11.00 -5.35 -9.93
CA LEU A 271 -10.80 -4.35 -10.97
C LEU A 271 -11.13 -4.96 -12.34
N ASP A 272 -11.70 -4.14 -13.22
CA ASP A 272 -11.87 -4.54 -14.62
C ASP A 272 -10.50 -4.79 -15.26
N PRO A 273 -10.40 -5.71 -16.23
CA PRO A 273 -9.18 -5.87 -17.02
C PRO A 273 -8.69 -4.54 -17.60
N PRO A 274 -7.38 -4.33 -17.77
CA PRO A 274 -6.88 -3.14 -18.45
C PRO A 274 -7.45 -3.06 -19.86
N ARG A 275 -7.83 -1.85 -20.26
CA ARG A 275 -8.33 -1.58 -21.62
C ARG A 275 -7.21 -1.50 -22.63
#